data_253ceefd222cdfaa101cec08813a7075
#
_entry.id   253ceefd222cdfaa101cec08813a7075
#
_cell.length_a   1.000
_cell.length_b   1.000
_cell.length_c   1.000
_cell.angle_alpha   90.00
_cell.angle_beta   90.00
_cell.angle_gamma   90.00
#
_symmetry.space_group_name_H-M   'P 1'
#
loop_
_entity.id
_entity.type
_entity.pdbx_description
1 polymer ?
#
loop_
_entity_poly.entity_id
_entity_poly.type
_entity_poly.pdbx_seq_one_letter_code
_entity_poly.pdbx_strand_id
1 'polypeptide(L)'
;MFFELNDQQKEFQKKIREIYEREVSPLVEEYEKKETFPVQLFRILGTEHLLCLRCPKEYDGPGLDKISECISMEELNRICAGIGSGIMVQGGLATDPLLHYGSEELKQKYLPSAVRGEKIGAFALTEPDAGSDASGIRTTATRQGKGYRLNGSKTFITNGTICDFVTVAAYTDPVKRGTGINLFVVEREDPGFSVIKKLEKLGNHSSDTAELAFDDCYVPQERMIGEREGGGLGQLEGTLKSGRLTYGARSTGVGQAAFDAILSYIKETRRYGQPLAKSQAIRFTMAEMAMSLEAMRYMTYRGAWLFDQGLASMKDASIVKLFCTESLQRIVQKAMAIQKNIGLMMENPIQRFLRDARLFKIPEGTSEIQHLVIARELGL
;
A
#
# COMPACT_ATOMS: atom_id res chain seq x y z
N MET A 1 4.00 8.60 27.55
CA MET A 1 3.99 8.36 26.09
C MET A 1 5.43 8.22 25.67
N PHE A 2 5.84 7.03 25.23
CA PHE A 2 7.19 6.80 24.71
C PHE A 2 7.14 7.09 23.20
N PHE A 3 8.07 7.91 22.71
CA PHE A 3 8.17 8.26 21.29
C PHE A 3 9.11 7.34 20.50
N GLU A 4 9.77 6.41 21.20
CA GLU A 4 10.67 5.43 20.60
C GLU A 4 10.03 4.05 20.54
N LEU A 5 10.49 3.25 19.58
CA LEU A 5 10.17 1.83 19.53
C LEU A 5 10.68 1.16 20.82
N ASN A 6 9.86 0.26 21.39
CA ASN A 6 10.29 -0.57 22.52
C ASN A 6 11.30 -1.64 22.06
N ASP A 7 11.91 -2.36 23.01
CA ASP A 7 12.97 -3.32 22.70
C ASP A 7 12.50 -4.46 21.79
N GLN A 8 11.26 -4.94 21.96
CA GLN A 8 10.67 -5.98 21.09
C GLN A 8 10.48 -5.46 19.66
N GLN A 9 10.01 -4.22 19.50
CA GLN A 9 9.85 -3.58 18.18
C GLN A 9 11.20 -3.32 17.51
N LYS A 10 12.24 -2.93 18.27
CA LYS A 10 13.60 -2.76 17.75
C LYS A 10 14.20 -4.10 17.30
N GLU A 11 13.98 -5.16 18.08
CA GLU A 11 14.41 -6.52 17.72
C GLU A 11 13.67 -7.02 16.46
N PHE A 12 12.35 -6.84 16.41
CA PHE A 12 11.56 -7.14 15.22
C PHE A 12 12.06 -6.37 14.00
N GLN A 13 12.29 -5.05 14.11
CA GLN A 13 12.83 -4.23 13.02
C GLN A 13 14.16 -4.77 12.50
N LYS A 14 15.09 -5.13 13.42
CA LYS A 14 16.38 -5.69 13.04
C LYS A 14 16.22 -7.01 12.29
N LYS A 15 15.42 -7.92 12.81
CA LYS A 15 15.16 -9.24 12.20
C LYS A 15 14.57 -9.11 10.80
N ILE A 16 13.53 -8.30 10.63
CA ILE A 16 12.88 -8.16 9.31
C ILE A 16 13.77 -7.47 8.29
N ARG A 17 14.61 -6.52 8.72
CA ARG A 17 15.62 -5.90 7.84
C ARG A 17 16.58 -6.95 7.27
N GLU A 18 17.09 -7.85 8.11
CA GLU A 18 17.96 -8.94 7.67
C GLU A 18 17.26 -9.87 6.68
N ILE A 19 15.98 -10.19 6.91
CA ILE A 19 15.16 -11.01 6.00
C ILE A 19 14.97 -10.29 4.66
N TYR A 20 14.54 -9.03 4.67
CA TYR A 20 14.30 -8.28 3.44
C TYR A 20 15.58 -8.04 2.64
N GLU A 21 16.71 -7.77 3.29
CA GLU A 21 18.01 -7.66 2.60
C GLU A 21 18.41 -8.99 1.95
N ARG A 22 18.15 -10.12 2.58
CA ARG A 22 18.47 -11.45 2.05
C ARG A 22 17.53 -11.88 0.92
N GLU A 23 16.23 -11.69 1.10
CA GLU A 23 15.19 -12.27 0.21
C GLU A 23 14.69 -11.30 -0.85
N VAL A 24 14.65 -10.00 -0.58
CA VAL A 24 14.05 -8.99 -1.48
C VAL A 24 15.11 -8.23 -2.26
N SER A 25 16.18 -7.77 -1.61
CA SER A 25 17.18 -6.91 -2.22
C SER A 25 17.80 -7.49 -3.51
N PRO A 26 18.13 -8.80 -3.58
CA PRO A 26 18.70 -9.40 -4.79
C PRO A 26 17.75 -9.42 -6.00
N LEU A 27 16.46 -9.32 -5.78
CA LEU A 27 15.44 -9.42 -6.83
C LEU A 27 15.12 -8.06 -7.46
N VAL A 28 15.47 -6.96 -6.79
CA VAL A 28 14.99 -5.62 -7.17
C VAL A 28 15.39 -5.23 -8.59
N GLU A 29 16.66 -5.35 -8.93
CA GLU A 29 17.17 -4.90 -10.24
C GLU A 29 16.52 -5.68 -11.39
N GLU A 30 16.43 -6.98 -11.26
CA GLU A 30 15.82 -7.86 -12.26
C GLU A 30 14.34 -7.53 -12.49
N TYR A 31 13.56 -7.43 -11.40
CA TYR A 31 12.12 -7.26 -11.50
C TYR A 31 11.70 -5.81 -11.79
N GLU A 32 12.49 -4.82 -11.40
CA GLU A 32 12.32 -3.44 -11.89
C GLU A 32 12.54 -3.35 -13.41
N LYS A 33 13.56 -4.06 -13.94
CA LYS A 33 13.85 -4.10 -15.37
C LYS A 33 12.81 -4.89 -16.17
N LYS A 34 12.30 -6.00 -15.62
CA LYS A 34 11.24 -6.81 -16.22
C LYS A 34 9.84 -6.18 -16.11
N GLU A 35 9.70 -5.18 -15.26
CA GLU A 35 8.41 -4.55 -14.91
C GLU A 35 7.37 -5.56 -14.44
N THR A 36 7.80 -6.57 -13.65
CA THR A 36 6.95 -7.62 -13.11
C THR A 36 7.17 -7.81 -11.62
N PHE A 37 6.18 -8.33 -10.93
CA PHE A 37 6.29 -8.68 -9.51
C PHE A 37 6.96 -10.06 -9.34
N PRO A 38 7.93 -10.21 -8.38
CA PRO A 38 8.52 -11.50 -8.04
C PRO A 38 7.54 -12.37 -7.23
N VAL A 39 6.67 -13.11 -7.90
CA VAL A 39 5.53 -13.85 -7.31
C VAL A 39 5.97 -14.82 -6.20
N GLN A 40 7.16 -15.41 -6.32
CA GLN A 40 7.73 -16.30 -5.30
C GLN A 40 7.88 -15.64 -3.92
N LEU A 41 7.98 -14.30 -3.87
CA LEU A 41 8.09 -13.57 -2.60
C LEU A 41 6.87 -13.74 -1.70
N PHE A 42 5.68 -13.96 -2.25
CA PHE A 42 4.52 -14.25 -1.39
C PHE A 42 4.75 -15.50 -0.55
N ARG A 43 5.22 -16.60 -1.16
CA ARG A 43 5.53 -17.83 -0.43
C ARG A 43 6.69 -17.65 0.56
N ILE A 44 7.77 -16.99 0.13
CA ILE A 44 8.94 -16.74 0.97
C ILE A 44 8.53 -15.92 2.21
N LEU A 45 7.86 -14.80 2.02
CA LEU A 45 7.43 -13.93 3.12
C LEU A 45 6.31 -14.56 3.96
N GLY A 46 5.47 -15.41 3.37
CA GLY A 46 4.50 -16.21 4.12
C GLY A 46 5.17 -17.19 5.09
N THR A 47 6.21 -17.88 4.65
CA THR A 47 7.02 -18.79 5.49
C THR A 47 7.74 -18.05 6.63
N GLU A 48 8.18 -16.83 6.38
CA GLU A 48 8.81 -15.95 7.40
C GLU A 48 7.76 -15.23 8.29
N HIS A 49 6.47 -15.50 8.11
CA HIS A 49 5.36 -14.83 8.81
C HIS A 49 5.35 -13.31 8.65
N LEU A 50 5.70 -12.80 7.45
CA LEU A 50 5.77 -11.38 7.11
C LEU A 50 4.65 -10.92 6.17
N LEU A 51 3.63 -11.76 5.93
CA LEU A 51 2.40 -11.39 5.25
C LEU A 51 1.25 -11.23 6.26
N CYS A 52 0.30 -10.35 5.93
CA CYS A 52 -0.93 -10.16 6.71
C CYS A 52 -0.66 -10.04 8.23
N LEU A 53 0.30 -9.21 8.61
CA LEU A 53 0.87 -9.14 9.97
C LEU A 53 -0.15 -8.99 11.10
N ARG A 54 -1.30 -8.34 10.83
CA ARG A 54 -2.37 -8.15 11.81
C ARG A 54 -3.38 -9.30 11.87
N CYS A 55 -3.27 -10.27 10.95
CA CYS A 55 -4.15 -11.42 10.93
C CYS A 55 -3.92 -12.27 12.19
N PRO A 56 -4.98 -12.64 12.93
CA PRO A 56 -4.88 -13.44 14.15
C PRO A 56 -4.33 -14.85 13.90
N LYS A 57 -3.82 -15.46 15.00
CA LYS A 57 -3.26 -16.82 14.97
C LYS A 57 -4.26 -17.90 14.56
N GLU A 58 -5.55 -17.68 14.80
CA GLU A 58 -6.64 -18.59 14.40
C GLU A 58 -6.78 -18.75 12.88
N TYR A 59 -6.20 -17.81 12.10
CA TYR A 59 -6.09 -17.85 10.64
C TYR A 59 -4.63 -17.95 10.18
N ASP A 60 -3.77 -18.59 10.97
CA ASP A 60 -2.33 -18.76 10.73
C ASP A 60 -1.52 -17.45 10.72
N GLY A 61 -2.11 -16.32 11.10
CA GLY A 61 -1.44 -15.04 11.12
C GLY A 61 -0.54 -14.82 12.34
N PRO A 62 0.43 -13.89 12.28
CA PRO A 62 1.29 -13.59 13.43
C PRO A 62 0.58 -12.82 14.56
N GLY A 63 -0.56 -12.15 14.27
CA GLY A 63 -1.36 -11.43 15.27
C GLY A 63 -0.65 -10.20 15.84
N LEU A 64 0.13 -9.49 15.02
CA LEU A 64 0.86 -8.29 15.41
C LEU A 64 -0.02 -7.03 15.33
N ASP A 65 0.50 -5.94 15.86
CA ASP A 65 -0.16 -4.63 15.88
C ASP A 65 0.12 -3.79 14.62
N LYS A 66 -0.55 -2.64 14.50
CA LYS A 66 -0.36 -1.70 13.39
C LYS A 66 1.01 -1.05 13.39
N ILE A 67 1.62 -0.86 14.57
CA ILE A 67 2.98 -0.36 14.68
C ILE A 67 3.95 -1.34 14.01
N SER A 68 3.83 -2.63 14.29
CA SER A 68 4.65 -3.69 13.68
C SER A 68 4.46 -3.76 12.17
N GLU A 69 3.24 -3.62 11.67
CA GLU A 69 2.97 -3.50 10.23
C GLU A 69 3.68 -2.28 9.62
N CYS A 70 3.62 -1.13 10.28
CA CYS A 70 4.31 0.08 9.82
C CYS A 70 5.84 -0.10 9.82
N ILE A 71 6.42 -0.73 10.85
CA ILE A 71 7.85 -1.06 10.88
C ILE A 71 8.22 -1.93 9.66
N SER A 72 7.44 -2.99 9.40
CA SER A 72 7.67 -3.88 8.27
C SER A 72 7.60 -3.14 6.93
N MET A 73 6.58 -2.29 6.75
CA MET A 73 6.43 -1.53 5.52
C MET A 73 7.49 -0.43 5.35
N GLU A 74 7.99 0.17 6.42
CA GLU A 74 9.13 1.11 6.34
C GLU A 74 10.38 0.38 5.85
N GLU A 75 10.72 -0.78 6.45
CA GLU A 75 11.93 -1.53 6.07
C GLU A 75 11.84 -2.11 4.65
N LEU A 76 10.69 -2.67 4.26
CA LEU A 76 10.50 -3.21 2.92
C LEU A 76 10.61 -2.11 1.85
N ASN A 77 10.01 -0.94 2.09
CA ASN A 77 10.02 0.16 1.12
C ASN A 77 11.36 0.93 1.08
N ARG A 78 12.24 0.76 2.05
CA ARG A 78 13.66 1.15 1.92
C ARG A 78 14.35 0.42 0.78
N ILE A 79 13.96 -0.82 0.52
CA ILE A 79 14.53 -1.66 -0.54
C ILE A 79 13.82 -1.41 -1.86
N CYS A 80 12.48 -1.59 -1.89
CA CYS A 80 11.71 -1.45 -3.12
C CYS A 80 10.26 -1.07 -2.89
N ALA A 81 9.86 0.08 -3.42
CA ALA A 81 8.50 0.58 -3.33
C ALA A 81 7.49 -0.26 -4.14
N GLY A 82 7.91 -0.76 -5.31
CA GLY A 82 7.07 -1.59 -6.16
C GLY A 82 6.69 -2.92 -5.49
N ILE A 83 7.68 -3.65 -4.97
CA ILE A 83 7.45 -4.88 -4.19
C ILE A 83 6.60 -4.56 -2.96
N GLY A 84 6.92 -3.48 -2.24
CA GLY A 84 6.14 -3.02 -1.09
C GLY A 84 4.67 -2.76 -1.42
N SER A 85 4.34 -2.36 -2.66
CA SER A 85 2.95 -2.18 -3.10
C SER A 85 2.18 -3.49 -3.15
N GLY A 86 2.74 -4.54 -3.77
CA GLY A 86 2.09 -5.86 -3.87
C GLY A 86 1.86 -6.49 -2.49
N ILE A 87 2.88 -6.43 -1.61
CA ILE A 87 2.79 -6.98 -0.25
C ILE A 87 1.80 -6.19 0.62
N MET A 88 1.76 -4.86 0.50
CA MET A 88 0.77 -4.03 1.19
C MET A 88 -0.66 -4.38 0.79
N VAL A 89 -0.94 -4.60 -0.49
CA VAL A 89 -2.28 -4.99 -0.95
C VAL A 89 -2.67 -6.34 -0.38
N GLN A 90 -1.76 -7.32 -0.39
CA GLN A 90 -1.98 -8.63 0.21
C GLN A 90 -2.37 -8.53 1.69
N GLY A 91 -1.55 -7.85 2.49
CA GLY A 91 -1.69 -7.80 3.95
C GLY A 91 -2.69 -6.77 4.49
N GLY A 92 -3.21 -5.89 3.61
CA GLY A 92 -4.10 -4.80 4.00
C GLY A 92 -5.35 -4.76 3.12
N LEU A 93 -5.27 -4.16 1.94
CA LEU A 93 -6.47 -3.84 1.16
C LEU A 93 -7.29 -5.08 0.76
N ALA A 94 -6.65 -6.20 0.38
CA ALA A 94 -7.34 -7.41 -0.04
C ALA A 94 -7.91 -8.20 1.14
N THR A 95 -7.19 -8.23 2.28
CA THR A 95 -7.52 -9.12 3.41
C THR A 95 -8.18 -8.40 4.58
N ASP A 96 -7.95 -7.09 4.81
CA ASP A 96 -8.59 -6.33 5.90
C ASP A 96 -10.12 -6.37 5.84
N PRO A 97 -10.79 -6.20 4.68
CA PRO A 97 -12.24 -6.34 4.62
C PRO A 97 -12.73 -7.74 5.04
N LEU A 98 -12.01 -8.78 4.63
CA LEU A 98 -12.30 -10.16 5.04
C LEU A 98 -12.14 -10.35 6.54
N LEU A 99 -11.02 -9.88 7.10
CA LEU A 99 -10.70 -10.00 8.51
C LEU A 99 -11.72 -9.30 9.41
N HIS A 100 -12.12 -8.09 9.06
CA HIS A 100 -12.96 -7.26 9.92
C HIS A 100 -14.46 -7.42 9.69
N TYR A 101 -14.87 -7.83 8.48
CA TYR A 101 -16.28 -7.84 8.09
C TYR A 101 -16.74 -9.14 7.43
N GLY A 102 -15.83 -10.07 7.11
CA GLY A 102 -16.16 -11.36 6.51
C GLY A 102 -16.89 -12.28 7.50
N SER A 103 -17.74 -13.18 6.99
CA SER A 103 -18.25 -14.31 7.76
C SER A 103 -17.12 -15.24 8.17
N GLU A 104 -17.34 -16.09 9.15
CA GLU A 104 -16.32 -17.03 9.60
C GLU A 104 -15.88 -17.96 8.45
N GLU A 105 -16.83 -18.40 7.60
CA GLU A 105 -16.53 -19.21 6.43
C GLU A 105 -15.61 -18.48 5.44
N LEU A 106 -15.83 -17.18 5.20
CA LEU A 106 -14.96 -16.37 4.34
C LEU A 106 -13.56 -16.24 4.93
N LYS A 107 -13.46 -15.95 6.23
CA LYS A 107 -12.17 -15.83 6.92
C LYS A 107 -11.37 -17.12 6.82
N GLN A 108 -11.98 -18.27 7.18
CA GLN A 108 -11.34 -19.58 7.12
C GLN A 108 -10.94 -19.98 5.71
N LYS A 109 -11.72 -19.60 4.70
CA LYS A 109 -11.45 -19.94 3.30
C LYS A 109 -10.26 -19.17 2.72
N TYR A 110 -10.13 -17.88 3.03
CA TYR A 110 -9.17 -17.01 2.34
C TYR A 110 -7.97 -16.59 3.19
N LEU A 111 -8.16 -16.28 4.49
CA LEU A 111 -7.08 -15.71 5.29
C LEU A 111 -5.88 -16.65 5.48
N PRO A 112 -6.05 -17.94 5.84
CA PRO A 112 -4.89 -18.82 6.06
C PRO A 112 -4.03 -18.95 4.80
N SER A 113 -4.63 -19.13 3.64
CA SER A 113 -3.90 -19.27 2.38
C SER A 113 -3.24 -17.94 1.94
N ALA A 114 -3.85 -16.80 2.25
CA ALA A 114 -3.26 -15.49 2.00
C ALA A 114 -2.07 -15.20 2.93
N VAL A 115 -2.17 -15.57 4.21
CA VAL A 115 -1.10 -15.46 5.21
C VAL A 115 0.12 -16.29 4.81
N ARG A 116 -0.10 -17.53 4.36
CA ARG A 116 0.99 -18.41 3.89
C ARG A 116 1.52 -18.05 2.50
N GLY A 117 0.93 -17.03 1.84
CA GLY A 117 1.30 -16.63 0.49
C GLY A 117 0.98 -17.68 -0.57
N GLU A 118 0.02 -18.55 -0.30
CA GLU A 118 -0.48 -19.59 -1.22
C GLU A 118 -1.50 -19.03 -2.19
N LYS A 119 -2.30 -18.06 -1.75
CA LYS A 119 -3.22 -17.30 -2.57
C LYS A 119 -2.90 -15.81 -2.50
N ILE A 120 -2.89 -15.19 -3.65
CA ILE A 120 -2.61 -13.76 -3.81
C ILE A 120 -3.94 -13.02 -3.91
N GLY A 121 -4.10 -12.01 -3.07
CA GLY A 121 -5.26 -11.14 -3.08
C GLY A 121 -5.02 -9.82 -3.81
N ALA A 122 -6.08 -9.31 -4.44
CA ALA A 122 -6.15 -7.96 -4.98
C ALA A 122 -7.35 -7.20 -4.41
N PHE A 123 -7.37 -5.88 -4.57
CA PHE A 123 -8.47 -5.02 -4.14
C PHE A 123 -8.92 -4.12 -5.30
N ALA A 124 -10.19 -4.16 -5.65
CA ALA A 124 -10.73 -3.54 -6.85
C ALA A 124 -11.88 -2.57 -6.52
N LEU A 125 -11.54 -1.29 -6.38
CA LEU A 125 -12.47 -0.19 -6.15
C LEU A 125 -12.56 0.73 -7.38
N THR A 126 -11.40 1.26 -7.81
CA THR A 126 -11.27 2.31 -8.83
C THR A 126 -11.75 1.85 -10.21
N GLU A 127 -12.47 2.72 -10.90
CA GLU A 127 -12.94 2.53 -12.27
C GLU A 127 -12.37 3.62 -13.20
N PRO A 128 -12.42 3.45 -14.55
CA PRO A 128 -11.92 4.46 -15.47
C PRO A 128 -12.49 5.86 -15.22
N ASP A 129 -13.76 5.97 -14.84
CA ASP A 129 -14.45 7.23 -14.60
C ASP A 129 -14.65 7.58 -13.11
N ALA A 130 -14.20 6.72 -12.18
CA ALA A 130 -14.43 6.89 -10.75
C ALA A 130 -13.20 6.51 -9.90
N GLY A 131 -12.45 7.52 -9.46
CA GLY A 131 -11.28 7.34 -8.58
C GLY A 131 -11.46 8.11 -7.27
N SER A 132 -11.32 9.44 -7.31
CA SER A 132 -11.46 10.30 -6.12
C SER A 132 -12.87 10.29 -5.54
N ASP A 133 -13.90 10.22 -6.38
CA ASP A 133 -15.27 9.92 -5.97
C ASP A 133 -15.49 8.40 -5.97
N ALA A 134 -15.21 7.76 -4.84
CA ALA A 134 -15.44 6.33 -4.65
C ALA A 134 -16.93 5.95 -4.75
N SER A 135 -17.84 6.91 -4.53
CA SER A 135 -19.28 6.71 -4.70
C SER A 135 -19.75 6.84 -6.15
N GLY A 136 -18.85 7.23 -7.05
CA GLY A 136 -19.11 7.34 -8.49
C GLY A 136 -18.89 6.06 -9.27
N ILE A 137 -18.55 4.93 -8.64
CA ILE A 137 -18.37 3.64 -9.32
C ILE A 137 -19.68 3.21 -10.02
N ARG A 138 -19.55 2.45 -11.09
CA ARG A 138 -20.68 1.96 -11.92
C ARG A 138 -20.79 0.44 -11.97
N THR A 139 -19.79 -0.28 -11.49
CA THR A 139 -19.86 -1.74 -11.39
C THR A 139 -21.07 -2.14 -10.54
N THR A 140 -21.92 -3.00 -11.09
CA THR A 140 -23.14 -3.49 -10.44
C THR A 140 -23.02 -4.94 -9.99
N ALA A 141 -23.77 -5.30 -8.98
CA ALA A 141 -23.97 -6.66 -8.48
C ALA A 141 -25.47 -6.91 -8.38
N THR A 142 -26.07 -7.40 -9.46
CA THR A 142 -27.51 -7.65 -9.53
C THR A 142 -27.84 -9.01 -8.95
N ARG A 143 -28.79 -9.06 -8.02
CA ARG A 143 -29.21 -10.31 -7.38
C ARG A 143 -29.76 -11.30 -8.41
N GLN A 144 -29.27 -12.54 -8.37
CA GLN A 144 -29.71 -13.65 -9.22
C GLN A 144 -29.69 -14.97 -8.43
N GLY A 145 -30.84 -15.51 -8.16
CA GLY A 145 -30.98 -16.77 -7.38
C GLY A 145 -30.36 -16.63 -5.98
N LYS A 146 -29.39 -17.49 -5.67
CA LYS A 146 -28.65 -17.49 -4.39
C LYS A 146 -27.34 -16.69 -4.46
N GLY A 147 -27.22 -15.69 -5.34
CA GLY A 147 -26.01 -14.91 -5.49
C GLY A 147 -26.24 -13.63 -6.27
N TYR A 148 -25.19 -13.16 -6.90
CA TYR A 148 -25.14 -11.90 -7.64
C TYR A 148 -24.45 -12.08 -8.98
N ARG A 149 -24.85 -11.30 -9.99
CA ARG A 149 -24.13 -11.11 -11.24
C ARG A 149 -23.43 -9.77 -11.21
N LEU A 150 -22.10 -9.79 -11.29
CA LEU A 150 -21.27 -8.61 -11.34
C LEU A 150 -21.04 -8.23 -12.80
N ASN A 151 -21.25 -6.92 -13.09
CA ASN A 151 -21.00 -6.32 -14.40
C ASN A 151 -20.28 -4.98 -14.23
N GLY A 152 -19.14 -4.82 -14.94
CA GLY A 152 -18.34 -3.60 -14.91
C GLY A 152 -16.85 -3.84 -15.13
N SER A 153 -16.06 -2.80 -14.89
CA SER A 153 -14.60 -2.87 -15.03
C SER A 153 -13.90 -2.10 -13.91
N LYS A 154 -12.69 -2.51 -13.59
CA LYS A 154 -11.84 -1.87 -12.57
C LYS A 154 -10.47 -1.59 -13.15
N THR A 155 -9.87 -0.46 -12.75
CA THR A 155 -8.55 -0.04 -13.26
C THR A 155 -7.59 0.26 -12.12
N PHE A 156 -6.29 0.24 -12.42
CA PHE A 156 -5.19 0.44 -11.47
C PHE A 156 -5.15 -0.59 -10.33
N ILE A 157 -5.53 -1.82 -10.62
CA ILE A 157 -5.63 -2.89 -9.62
C ILE A 157 -4.26 -3.56 -9.42
N THR A 158 -3.64 -3.27 -8.28
CA THR A 158 -2.38 -3.92 -7.86
C THR A 158 -2.62 -5.41 -7.62
N ASN A 159 -1.66 -6.24 -8.02
CA ASN A 159 -1.74 -7.70 -8.08
C ASN A 159 -2.78 -8.24 -9.07
N GLY A 160 -3.39 -7.42 -9.91
CA GLY A 160 -4.52 -7.81 -10.74
C GLY A 160 -4.23 -8.91 -11.77
N THR A 161 -3.00 -8.98 -12.34
CA THR A 161 -2.66 -10.07 -13.27
C THR A 161 -2.27 -11.37 -12.58
N ILE A 162 -1.88 -11.30 -11.29
CA ILE A 162 -1.31 -12.43 -10.53
C ILE A 162 -2.19 -12.92 -9.37
N CYS A 163 -3.33 -12.25 -9.11
CA CYS A 163 -4.20 -12.59 -7.99
C CYS A 163 -4.97 -13.89 -8.22
N ASP A 164 -5.22 -14.61 -7.12
CA ASP A 164 -6.13 -15.76 -7.06
C ASP A 164 -7.55 -15.34 -6.67
N PHE A 165 -7.66 -14.23 -5.92
CA PHE A 165 -8.95 -13.65 -5.56
C PHE A 165 -8.88 -12.12 -5.53
N VAL A 166 -10.02 -11.47 -5.72
CA VAL A 166 -10.16 -10.01 -5.71
C VAL A 166 -11.30 -9.62 -4.77
N THR A 167 -11.02 -8.71 -3.84
CA THR A 167 -12.07 -8.01 -3.08
C THR A 167 -12.58 -6.85 -3.93
N VAL A 168 -13.82 -6.92 -4.40
CA VAL A 168 -14.42 -6.03 -5.40
C VAL A 168 -15.54 -5.19 -4.80
N ALA A 169 -15.50 -3.87 -5.01
CA ALA A 169 -16.60 -2.97 -4.68
C ALA A 169 -17.60 -2.88 -5.86
N ALA A 170 -18.89 -3.15 -5.59
CA ALA A 170 -19.95 -3.06 -6.58
C ALA A 170 -21.26 -2.58 -5.95
N TYR A 171 -22.14 -1.98 -6.75
CA TYR A 171 -23.46 -1.56 -6.34
C TYR A 171 -24.47 -2.71 -6.40
N THR A 172 -25.14 -3.01 -5.28
CA THR A 172 -26.39 -3.78 -5.30
C THR A 172 -27.61 -2.87 -5.51
N ASP A 173 -27.50 -1.61 -5.13
CA ASP A 173 -28.54 -0.59 -5.33
C ASP A 173 -27.90 0.75 -5.77
N PRO A 174 -27.77 1.00 -7.09
CA PRO A 174 -27.15 2.24 -7.58
C PRO A 174 -27.91 3.52 -7.19
N VAL A 175 -29.22 3.43 -6.91
CA VAL A 175 -30.05 4.59 -6.54
C VAL A 175 -29.63 5.15 -5.18
N LYS A 176 -29.16 4.28 -4.28
CA LYS A 176 -28.73 4.68 -2.94
C LYS A 176 -27.31 5.27 -2.88
N ARG A 177 -26.64 5.45 -4.04
CA ARG A 177 -25.24 5.91 -4.10
C ARG A 177 -24.36 5.17 -3.06
N GLY A 178 -23.47 5.86 -2.37
CA GLY A 178 -22.50 5.22 -1.45
C GLY A 178 -23.06 4.14 -0.53
N THR A 179 -24.30 4.30 -0.01
CA THR A 179 -24.93 3.29 0.85
C THR A 179 -25.45 2.06 0.11
N GLY A 180 -25.41 2.05 -1.22
CA GLY A 180 -25.76 0.87 -2.03
C GLY A 180 -24.53 0.03 -2.42
N ILE A 181 -23.33 0.44 -2.02
CA ILE A 181 -22.09 -0.30 -2.30
C ILE A 181 -21.96 -1.49 -1.36
N ASN A 182 -21.45 -2.59 -1.90
CA ASN A 182 -21.05 -3.78 -1.17
C ASN A 182 -19.71 -4.30 -1.65
N LEU A 183 -19.04 -5.10 -0.83
CA LEU A 183 -17.80 -5.78 -1.18
C LEU A 183 -18.07 -7.25 -1.43
N PHE A 184 -17.44 -7.79 -2.45
CA PHE A 184 -17.54 -9.19 -2.86
C PHE A 184 -16.17 -9.80 -3.05
N VAL A 185 -16.03 -11.10 -2.80
CA VAL A 185 -14.84 -11.86 -3.18
C VAL A 185 -15.12 -12.55 -4.50
N VAL A 186 -14.36 -12.18 -5.52
CA VAL A 186 -14.35 -12.85 -6.84
C VAL A 186 -13.08 -13.69 -6.93
N GLU A 187 -13.20 -14.96 -7.29
CA GLU A 187 -12.06 -15.85 -7.55
C GLU A 187 -11.62 -15.73 -9.01
N ARG A 188 -10.34 -15.98 -9.26
CA ARG A 188 -9.79 -15.90 -10.63
C ARG A 188 -10.50 -16.82 -11.61
N GLU A 189 -10.96 -17.97 -11.13
CA GLU A 189 -11.61 -19.02 -11.93
C GLU A 189 -13.13 -18.78 -12.13
N ASP A 190 -13.68 -17.72 -11.52
CA ASP A 190 -15.12 -17.43 -11.68
C ASP A 190 -15.44 -17.06 -13.14
N PRO A 191 -16.41 -17.74 -13.77
CA PRO A 191 -16.84 -17.40 -15.13
C PRO A 191 -17.28 -15.94 -15.22
N GLY A 192 -16.78 -15.23 -16.22
CA GLY A 192 -17.05 -13.81 -16.44
C GLY A 192 -16.03 -12.86 -15.78
N PHE A 193 -15.08 -13.36 -14.96
CA PHE A 193 -13.93 -12.58 -14.55
C PHE A 193 -12.81 -12.65 -15.60
N SER A 194 -12.20 -11.52 -15.91
CA SER A 194 -11.04 -11.47 -16.79
C SER A 194 -10.10 -10.31 -16.50
N VAL A 195 -8.83 -10.49 -16.87
CA VAL A 195 -7.83 -9.43 -16.89
C VAL A 195 -7.81 -8.83 -18.30
N ILE A 196 -8.16 -7.54 -18.41
CA ILE A 196 -8.17 -6.85 -19.71
C ILE A 196 -6.75 -6.63 -20.20
N LYS A 197 -5.91 -6.04 -19.34
CA LYS A 197 -4.50 -5.78 -19.64
C LYS A 197 -3.71 -5.44 -18.38
N LYS A 198 -2.41 -5.65 -18.46
CA LYS A 198 -1.42 -5.07 -17.55
C LYS A 198 -1.21 -3.60 -17.91
N LEU A 199 -1.03 -2.75 -16.90
CA LEU A 199 -0.76 -1.32 -17.06
C LEU A 199 0.74 -1.02 -16.88
N GLU A 200 1.33 -0.32 -17.82
CA GLU A 200 2.67 0.25 -17.72
C GLU A 200 2.65 1.54 -16.91
N LYS A 201 3.65 1.76 -16.06
CA LYS A 201 3.70 2.88 -15.12
C LYS A 201 5.03 3.62 -15.19
N LEU A 202 5.03 4.88 -14.78
CA LEU A 202 6.26 5.68 -14.63
C LEU A 202 7.22 5.12 -13.57
N GLY A 203 6.68 4.57 -12.48
CA GLY A 203 7.41 4.01 -11.34
C GLY A 203 6.71 2.82 -10.71
N ASN A 204 7.28 2.26 -9.64
CA ASN A 204 6.84 1.00 -9.05
C ASN A 204 6.77 -0.12 -10.11
N HIS A 205 7.79 -0.24 -10.93
CA HIS A 205 7.82 -1.18 -12.04
C HIS A 205 7.71 -2.64 -11.57
N SER A 206 8.32 -2.96 -10.44
CA SER A 206 8.22 -4.28 -9.79
C SER A 206 6.89 -4.52 -9.06
N SER A 207 5.88 -3.68 -9.28
CA SER A 207 4.50 -3.90 -8.85
C SER A 207 3.64 -4.26 -10.05
N ASP A 208 2.90 -5.35 -9.96
CA ASP A 208 1.85 -5.67 -10.93
C ASP A 208 0.66 -4.70 -10.79
N THR A 209 0.10 -4.28 -11.92
CA THR A 209 -1.08 -3.41 -11.93
C THR A 209 -1.89 -3.67 -13.20
N ALA A 210 -3.21 -3.87 -13.08
CA ALA A 210 -4.06 -4.29 -14.18
C ALA A 210 -5.37 -3.51 -14.29
N GLU A 211 -6.00 -3.69 -15.46
CA GLU A 211 -7.43 -3.48 -15.66
C GLU A 211 -8.14 -4.84 -15.63
N LEU A 212 -9.28 -4.89 -14.92
CA LEU A 212 -10.10 -6.08 -14.73
C LEU A 212 -11.49 -5.85 -15.31
N ALA A 213 -12.12 -6.92 -15.82
CA ALA A 213 -13.52 -6.91 -16.27
C ALA A 213 -14.32 -8.00 -15.55
N PHE A 214 -15.59 -7.67 -15.35
CA PHE A 214 -16.63 -8.55 -14.85
C PHE A 214 -17.76 -8.52 -15.88
N ASP A 215 -18.00 -9.62 -16.58
CA ASP A 215 -19.01 -9.76 -17.60
C ASP A 215 -19.96 -10.90 -17.20
N ASP A 216 -21.10 -10.53 -16.64
CA ASP A 216 -22.07 -11.45 -16.07
C ASP A 216 -21.43 -12.44 -15.06
N CYS A 217 -20.43 -11.97 -14.31
CA CYS A 217 -19.64 -12.78 -13.38
C CYS A 217 -20.48 -13.18 -12.17
N TYR A 218 -20.77 -14.48 -12.03
CA TYR A 218 -21.59 -15.00 -10.94
C TYR A 218 -20.79 -15.13 -9.64
N VAL A 219 -21.27 -14.51 -8.58
CA VAL A 219 -20.71 -14.59 -7.22
C VAL A 219 -21.79 -15.10 -6.27
N PRO A 220 -21.57 -16.23 -5.59
CA PRO A 220 -22.48 -16.71 -4.55
C PRO A 220 -22.68 -15.71 -3.41
N GLN A 221 -23.86 -15.71 -2.79
CA GLN A 221 -24.19 -14.75 -1.73
C GLN A 221 -23.24 -14.83 -0.54
N GLU A 222 -22.74 -15.99 -0.21
CA GLU A 222 -21.78 -16.23 0.87
C GLU A 222 -20.40 -15.60 0.63
N ARG A 223 -20.13 -15.12 -0.59
CA ARG A 223 -18.92 -14.33 -0.90
C ARG A 223 -19.15 -12.80 -0.85
N MET A 224 -20.30 -12.34 -0.46
CA MET A 224 -20.49 -10.93 -0.09
C MET A 224 -19.86 -10.70 1.29
N ILE A 225 -19.04 -9.65 1.42
CA ILE A 225 -18.38 -9.30 2.67
C ILE A 225 -19.35 -8.46 3.52
N GLY A 226 -19.70 -8.96 4.69
CA GLY A 226 -20.68 -8.38 5.61
C GLY A 226 -21.99 -9.15 5.63
N GLU A 227 -22.78 -8.92 6.69
CA GLU A 227 -24.00 -9.69 6.95
C GLU A 227 -25.21 -9.21 6.12
N ARG A 228 -25.15 -7.99 5.58
CA ARG A 228 -26.26 -7.34 4.85
C ARG A 228 -25.76 -6.37 3.79
N GLU A 229 -26.60 -6.16 2.79
CA GLU A 229 -26.34 -5.15 1.77
C GLU A 229 -26.28 -3.72 2.34
N GLY A 230 -25.47 -2.84 1.72
CA GLY A 230 -25.36 -1.43 2.07
C GLY A 230 -24.24 -1.10 3.06
N GLY A 231 -23.45 -2.08 3.51
CA GLY A 231 -22.36 -1.88 4.46
C GLY A 231 -21.01 -1.47 3.84
N GLY A 232 -20.88 -1.59 2.50
CA GLY A 232 -19.59 -1.52 1.80
C GLY A 232 -18.86 -0.19 1.94
N LEU A 233 -19.56 0.94 1.98
CA LEU A 233 -18.88 2.24 2.14
C LEU A 233 -18.14 2.34 3.48
N GLY A 234 -18.76 1.92 4.57
CA GLY A 234 -18.10 1.90 5.89
C GLY A 234 -16.93 0.92 5.95
N GLN A 235 -17.05 -0.23 5.27
CA GLN A 235 -15.97 -1.21 5.13
C GLN A 235 -14.79 -0.62 4.34
N LEU A 236 -15.06 0.11 3.25
CA LEU A 236 -14.07 0.85 2.48
C LEU A 236 -13.35 1.91 3.32
N GLU A 237 -14.10 2.72 4.06
CA GLU A 237 -13.53 3.76 4.92
C GLU A 237 -12.61 3.17 5.99
N GLY A 238 -13.01 2.07 6.64
CA GLY A 238 -12.18 1.35 7.61
C GLY A 238 -10.88 0.84 7.00
N THR A 239 -10.96 0.21 5.83
CA THR A 239 -9.82 -0.31 5.08
C THR A 239 -8.85 0.81 4.66
N LEU A 240 -9.38 1.88 4.07
CA LEU A 240 -8.58 3.02 3.63
C LEU A 240 -7.94 3.78 4.80
N LYS A 241 -8.60 3.84 5.97
CA LYS A 241 -8.00 4.42 7.17
C LYS A 241 -6.73 3.68 7.58
N SER A 242 -6.77 2.36 7.60
CA SER A 242 -5.61 1.50 7.85
C SER A 242 -4.51 1.72 6.81
N GLY A 243 -4.84 1.67 5.53
CA GLY A 243 -3.90 1.81 4.43
C GLY A 243 -3.18 3.16 4.38
N ARG A 244 -3.86 4.27 4.71
CA ARG A 244 -3.24 5.60 4.78
C ARG A 244 -2.10 5.67 5.79
N LEU A 245 -2.21 5.00 6.93
CA LEU A 245 -1.12 4.89 7.91
C LEU A 245 0.05 4.09 7.34
N THR A 246 -0.24 2.98 6.66
CA THR A 246 0.77 2.18 5.96
C THR A 246 1.50 3.00 4.88
N TYR A 247 0.80 3.91 4.17
CA TYR A 247 1.43 4.84 3.22
C TYR A 247 2.40 5.80 3.90
N GLY A 248 2.15 6.21 5.15
CA GLY A 248 3.09 6.95 5.97
C GLY A 248 4.42 6.20 6.14
N ALA A 249 4.35 4.94 6.57
CA ALA A 249 5.51 4.08 6.77
C ALA A 249 6.28 3.82 5.47
N ARG A 250 5.57 3.47 4.40
CA ARG A 250 6.16 3.29 3.06
C ARG A 250 6.90 4.53 2.56
N SER A 251 6.27 5.71 2.73
CA SER A 251 6.89 6.99 2.36
C SER A 251 8.17 7.25 3.16
N THR A 252 8.17 6.93 4.45
CA THR A 252 9.34 7.07 5.32
C THR A 252 10.46 6.14 4.85
N GLY A 253 10.15 4.88 4.49
CA GLY A 253 11.13 3.91 3.99
C GLY A 253 11.82 4.37 2.72
N VAL A 254 11.07 4.78 1.69
CA VAL A 254 11.65 5.30 0.43
C VAL A 254 12.46 6.57 0.68
N GLY A 255 11.95 7.48 1.53
CA GLY A 255 12.64 8.71 1.90
C GLY A 255 13.96 8.44 2.62
N GLN A 256 13.99 7.45 3.52
CA GLN A 256 15.19 7.02 4.22
C GLN A 256 16.23 6.44 3.25
N ALA A 257 15.82 5.59 2.32
CA ALA A 257 16.71 5.05 1.30
C ALA A 257 17.35 6.15 0.44
N ALA A 258 16.55 7.12 0.01
CA ALA A 258 17.06 8.27 -0.74
C ALA A 258 18.05 9.12 0.08
N PHE A 259 17.75 9.34 1.36
CA PHE A 259 18.62 10.06 2.29
C PHE A 259 19.97 9.33 2.48
N ASP A 260 19.93 8.03 2.77
CA ASP A 260 21.13 7.21 2.99
C ASP A 260 22.03 7.20 1.74
N ALA A 261 21.45 7.03 0.55
CA ALA A 261 22.18 7.06 -0.72
C ALA A 261 22.88 8.41 -0.94
N ILE A 262 22.21 9.53 -0.64
CA ILE A 262 22.83 10.86 -0.77
C ILE A 262 23.87 11.10 0.31
N LEU A 263 23.65 10.64 1.54
CA LEU A 263 24.61 10.81 2.63
C LEU A 263 25.93 10.11 2.33
N SER A 264 25.91 8.89 1.76
CA SER A 264 27.11 8.21 1.27
C SER A 264 27.77 8.98 0.13
N TYR A 265 26.98 9.33 -0.90
CA TYR A 265 27.45 10.04 -2.08
C TYR A 265 28.19 11.35 -1.74
N ILE A 266 27.66 12.20 -0.86
CA ILE A 266 28.28 13.50 -0.53
C ILE A 266 29.54 13.38 0.32
N LYS A 267 29.70 12.28 1.07
CA LYS A 267 30.93 11.99 1.83
C LYS A 267 32.06 11.55 0.92
N GLU A 268 31.76 10.77 -0.09
CA GLU A 268 32.74 10.17 -1.01
C GLU A 268 33.10 11.10 -2.17
N THR A 269 32.11 11.85 -2.68
CA THR A 269 32.31 12.71 -3.86
C THR A 269 33.02 14.02 -3.51
N ARG A 270 34.03 14.35 -4.33
CA ARG A 270 34.77 15.61 -4.22
C ARG A 270 34.49 16.51 -5.41
N ARG A 271 34.41 17.82 -5.15
CA ARG A 271 34.41 18.88 -6.18
C ARG A 271 35.33 20.00 -5.74
N TYR A 272 36.13 20.52 -6.69
CA TYR A 272 37.13 21.54 -6.42
C TYR A 272 38.08 21.17 -5.27
N GLY A 273 38.47 19.89 -5.18
CA GLY A 273 39.37 19.36 -4.17
C GLY A 273 38.74 19.12 -2.76
N GLN A 274 37.45 19.47 -2.55
CA GLN A 274 36.78 19.30 -1.27
C GLN A 274 35.62 18.28 -1.36
N PRO A 275 35.35 17.49 -0.30
CA PRO A 275 34.15 16.67 -0.23
C PRO A 275 32.89 17.53 -0.34
N LEU A 276 31.86 17.02 -1.05
CA LEU A 276 30.56 17.70 -1.15
C LEU A 276 29.94 17.96 0.21
N ALA A 277 30.17 17.09 1.18
CA ALA A 277 29.72 17.24 2.58
C ALA A 277 30.26 18.49 3.29
N LYS A 278 31.28 19.19 2.76
CA LYS A 278 31.77 20.47 3.29
C LYS A 278 30.96 21.68 2.82
N SER A 279 30.16 21.54 1.76
CA SER A 279 29.29 22.61 1.25
C SER A 279 28.18 22.93 2.25
N GLN A 280 28.09 24.19 2.67
CA GLN A 280 27.06 24.65 3.60
C GLN A 280 25.64 24.44 3.03
N ALA A 281 25.42 24.72 1.74
CA ALA A 281 24.13 24.54 1.09
C ALA A 281 23.70 23.06 1.11
N ILE A 282 24.62 22.13 0.83
CA ILE A 282 24.32 20.68 0.89
C ILE A 282 24.04 20.25 2.33
N ARG A 283 24.78 20.74 3.31
CA ARG A 283 24.55 20.42 4.72
C ARG A 283 23.19 20.91 5.20
N PHE A 284 22.73 22.07 4.77
CA PHE A 284 21.39 22.58 5.10
C PHE A 284 20.32 21.71 4.45
N THR A 285 20.48 21.35 3.18
CA THR A 285 19.55 20.44 2.48
C THR A 285 19.45 19.08 3.20
N MET A 286 20.57 18.50 3.63
CA MET A 286 20.57 17.24 4.38
C MET A 286 19.87 17.37 5.74
N ALA A 287 20.08 18.50 6.45
CA ALA A 287 19.39 18.75 7.71
C ALA A 287 17.85 18.85 7.53
N GLU A 288 17.39 19.52 6.48
CA GLU A 288 15.96 19.60 6.15
C GLU A 288 15.36 18.24 5.77
N MET A 289 16.13 17.41 5.04
CA MET A 289 15.70 16.03 4.73
C MET A 289 15.60 15.19 6.01
N ALA A 290 16.59 15.28 6.91
CA ALA A 290 16.57 14.58 8.19
C ALA A 290 15.38 15.01 9.06
N MET A 291 15.12 16.31 9.20
CA MET A 291 13.95 16.83 9.92
C MET A 291 12.64 16.27 9.35
N SER A 292 12.53 16.22 8.02
CA SER A 292 11.33 15.72 7.36
C SER A 292 11.12 14.22 7.67
N LEU A 293 12.19 13.41 7.63
CA LEU A 293 12.14 11.97 7.94
C LEU A 293 11.72 11.72 9.39
N GLU A 294 12.29 12.46 10.35
CA GLU A 294 11.89 12.36 11.75
C GLU A 294 10.40 12.68 11.94
N ALA A 295 9.94 13.78 11.34
CA ALA A 295 8.53 14.16 11.42
C ALA A 295 7.61 13.10 10.79
N MET A 296 7.97 12.56 9.61
CA MET A 296 7.23 11.48 8.94
C MET A 296 7.13 10.24 9.85
N ARG A 297 8.23 9.84 10.46
CA ARG A 297 8.31 8.66 11.34
C ARG A 297 7.43 8.84 12.59
N TYR A 298 7.59 9.96 13.30
CA TYR A 298 6.77 10.24 14.49
C TYR A 298 5.29 10.32 14.18
N MET A 299 4.89 10.96 13.10
CA MET A 299 3.47 11.04 12.71
C MET A 299 2.91 9.67 12.34
N THR A 300 3.67 8.86 11.62
CA THR A 300 3.26 7.50 11.23
C THR A 300 3.08 6.60 12.45
N TYR A 301 4.06 6.53 13.33
CA TYR A 301 3.98 5.65 14.50
C TYR A 301 2.96 6.15 15.54
N ARG A 302 2.80 7.48 15.68
CA ARG A 302 1.69 8.01 16.48
C ARG A 302 0.33 7.60 15.89
N GLY A 303 0.17 7.71 14.57
CA GLY A 303 -1.06 7.30 13.89
C GLY A 303 -1.35 5.80 14.05
N ALA A 304 -0.31 4.96 13.90
CA ALA A 304 -0.40 3.52 14.12
C ALA A 304 -0.78 3.17 15.57
N TRP A 305 -0.15 3.84 16.55
CA TRP A 305 -0.51 3.67 17.95
C TRP A 305 -1.98 4.06 18.23
N LEU A 306 -2.44 5.18 17.70
CA LEU A 306 -3.86 5.57 17.82
C LEU A 306 -4.79 4.52 17.22
N PHE A 307 -4.38 3.92 16.09
CA PHE A 307 -5.14 2.85 15.44
C PHE A 307 -5.25 1.61 16.34
N ASP A 308 -4.15 1.17 16.94
CA ASP A 308 -4.12 0.03 17.86
C ASP A 308 -4.95 0.26 19.12
N GLN A 309 -5.10 1.52 19.55
CA GLN A 309 -5.97 1.91 20.67
C GLN A 309 -7.44 2.10 20.27
N GLY A 310 -7.81 1.93 18.99
CA GLY A 310 -9.16 2.22 18.50
C GLY A 310 -9.52 3.73 18.46
N LEU A 311 -8.53 4.61 18.59
CA LEU A 311 -8.70 6.07 18.68
C LEU A 311 -8.41 6.82 17.38
N ALA A 312 -7.86 6.15 16.36
CA ALA A 312 -7.52 6.81 15.09
C ALA A 312 -8.77 7.27 14.33
N SER A 313 -8.88 8.56 14.06
CA SER A 313 -9.88 9.13 13.16
C SER A 313 -9.43 9.07 11.70
N MET A 314 -10.38 9.32 10.77
CA MET A 314 -10.04 9.52 9.35
C MET A 314 -9.12 10.73 9.16
N LYS A 315 -9.29 11.77 9.95
CA LYS A 315 -8.40 12.95 9.98
C LYS A 315 -6.96 12.56 10.32
N ASP A 316 -6.74 11.78 11.40
CA ASP A 316 -5.39 11.37 11.81
C ASP A 316 -4.69 10.60 10.67
N ALA A 317 -5.37 9.62 10.06
CA ALA A 317 -4.81 8.85 8.95
C ALA A 317 -4.56 9.72 7.71
N SER A 318 -5.46 10.66 7.40
CA SER A 318 -5.30 11.59 6.27
C SER A 318 -4.13 12.55 6.46
N ILE A 319 -3.92 13.07 7.68
CA ILE A 319 -2.78 13.92 8.02
C ILE A 319 -1.47 13.15 7.81
N VAL A 320 -1.38 11.92 8.30
CA VAL A 320 -0.19 11.07 8.11
C VAL A 320 0.10 10.87 6.63
N LYS A 321 -0.91 10.40 5.86
CA LYS A 321 -0.75 10.13 4.42
C LYS A 321 -0.31 11.38 3.67
N LEU A 322 -1.02 12.48 3.85
CA LEU A 322 -0.73 13.75 3.17
C LEU A 322 0.67 14.25 3.47
N PHE A 323 1.00 14.39 4.76
CA PHE A 323 2.30 14.93 5.16
C PHE A 323 3.46 14.05 4.68
N CYS A 324 3.36 12.72 4.85
CA CYS A 324 4.44 11.81 4.51
C CYS A 324 4.66 11.73 2.99
N THR A 325 3.60 11.65 2.18
CA THR A 325 3.76 11.56 0.72
C THR A 325 4.25 12.87 0.09
N GLU A 326 3.83 14.03 0.61
CA GLU A 326 4.35 15.34 0.17
C GLU A 326 5.81 15.54 0.61
N SER A 327 6.18 15.10 1.82
CA SER A 327 7.54 15.17 2.30
C SER A 327 8.47 14.23 1.54
N LEU A 328 8.03 13.00 1.23
CA LEU A 328 8.77 12.08 0.37
C LEU A 328 9.09 12.73 -0.97
N GLN A 329 8.10 13.36 -1.62
CA GLN A 329 8.32 14.02 -2.92
C GLN A 329 9.42 15.10 -2.83
N ARG A 330 9.42 15.89 -1.75
CA ARG A 330 10.45 16.92 -1.51
C ARG A 330 11.83 16.29 -1.24
N ILE A 331 11.89 15.19 -0.47
CA ILE A 331 13.14 14.49 -0.17
C ILE A 331 13.80 13.95 -1.45
N VAL A 332 13.04 13.23 -2.30
CA VAL A 332 13.63 12.64 -3.53
C VAL A 332 14.02 13.70 -4.55
N GLN A 333 13.29 14.82 -4.63
CA GLN A 333 13.68 15.96 -5.48
C GLN A 333 14.99 16.61 -5.00
N LYS A 334 15.17 16.80 -3.69
CA LYS A 334 16.42 17.29 -3.11
C LYS A 334 17.58 16.33 -3.35
N ALA A 335 17.34 15.03 -3.20
CA ALA A 335 18.30 13.98 -3.50
C ALA A 335 18.77 14.04 -4.96
N MET A 336 17.84 14.13 -5.90
CA MET A 336 18.11 14.28 -7.34
C MET A 336 18.89 15.58 -7.62
N ALA A 337 18.52 16.70 -7.01
CA ALA A 337 19.20 17.97 -7.20
C ALA A 337 20.66 17.95 -6.72
N ILE A 338 21.01 17.19 -5.68
CA ILE A 338 22.38 17.01 -5.21
C ILE A 338 23.21 16.19 -6.20
N GLN A 339 22.67 15.07 -6.72
CA GLN A 339 23.38 14.19 -7.64
C GLN A 339 23.43 14.72 -9.07
N LYS A 340 22.48 15.57 -9.47
CA LYS A 340 22.40 16.13 -10.83
C LYS A 340 22.36 15.04 -11.91
N ASN A 341 23.26 15.13 -12.92
CA ASN A 341 23.29 14.23 -14.06
C ASN A 341 23.45 12.73 -13.67
N ILE A 342 24.22 12.45 -12.62
CA ILE A 342 24.42 11.08 -12.14
C ILE A 342 23.11 10.49 -11.61
N GLY A 343 22.30 11.29 -10.93
CA GLY A 343 21.01 10.87 -10.41
C GLY A 343 19.98 10.50 -11.49
N LEU A 344 20.18 10.94 -12.74
CA LEU A 344 19.30 10.64 -13.88
C LEU A 344 19.63 9.29 -14.56
N MET A 345 20.80 8.71 -14.27
CA MET A 345 21.22 7.45 -14.90
C MET A 345 20.43 6.27 -14.33
N MET A 346 20.03 5.34 -15.19
CA MET A 346 19.17 4.21 -14.81
C MET A 346 19.82 3.27 -13.78
N GLU A 347 21.15 3.20 -13.75
CA GLU A 347 21.90 2.44 -12.74
C GLU A 347 21.87 3.10 -11.34
N ASN A 348 21.48 4.39 -11.27
CA ASN A 348 21.45 5.11 -10.00
C ASN A 348 20.09 4.96 -9.34
N PRO A 349 20.00 4.54 -8.06
CA PRO A 349 18.72 4.30 -7.41
C PRO A 349 17.87 5.59 -7.21
N ILE A 350 18.48 6.78 -7.24
CA ILE A 350 17.75 8.04 -6.99
C ILE A 350 16.69 8.30 -8.07
N GLN A 351 16.94 7.97 -9.34
CA GLN A 351 15.92 8.12 -10.38
C GLN A 351 14.72 7.20 -10.12
N ARG A 352 14.95 5.98 -9.60
CA ARG A 352 13.88 5.04 -9.23
C ARG A 352 13.06 5.63 -8.09
N PHE A 353 13.69 6.10 -7.01
CA PHE A 353 12.99 6.71 -5.89
C PHE A 353 12.14 7.92 -6.32
N LEU A 354 12.63 8.72 -7.27
CA LEU A 354 11.89 9.87 -7.81
C LEU A 354 10.65 9.43 -8.59
N ARG A 355 10.77 8.42 -9.45
CA ARG A 355 9.64 7.86 -10.22
C ARG A 355 8.62 7.20 -9.30
N ASP A 356 9.08 6.39 -8.36
CA ASP A 356 8.24 5.69 -7.40
C ASP A 356 7.47 6.65 -6.50
N ALA A 357 8.15 7.65 -5.95
CA ALA A 357 7.54 8.65 -5.07
C ALA A 357 6.37 9.41 -5.72
N ARG A 358 6.40 9.60 -7.05
CA ARG A 358 5.32 10.30 -7.76
C ARG A 358 3.97 9.59 -7.59
N LEU A 359 4.01 8.25 -7.56
CA LEU A 359 2.80 7.46 -7.38
C LEU A 359 2.18 7.64 -5.99
N PHE A 360 2.98 7.80 -4.95
CA PHE A 360 2.52 7.80 -3.55
C PHE A 360 1.45 8.86 -3.22
N LYS A 361 1.40 9.94 -3.98
CA LYS A 361 0.41 11.01 -3.78
C LYS A 361 -1.00 10.64 -4.27
N ILE A 362 -1.16 9.56 -5.02
CA ILE A 362 -2.39 9.23 -5.76
C ILE A 362 -3.24 8.17 -5.07
N PRO A 363 -2.76 6.94 -4.80
CA PRO A 363 -3.57 5.87 -4.24
C PRO A 363 -4.08 6.19 -2.83
N GLU A 364 -5.16 5.52 -2.44
CA GLU A 364 -5.87 5.68 -1.17
C GLU A 364 -6.36 7.11 -0.89
N GLY A 365 -6.65 7.82 -1.97
CA GLY A 365 -7.07 9.20 -2.01
C GLY A 365 -5.91 10.15 -2.28
N THR A 366 -6.07 10.97 -3.33
CA THR A 366 -5.06 11.97 -3.72
C THR A 366 -4.77 12.97 -2.60
N SER A 367 -3.71 13.79 -2.74
CA SER A 367 -3.42 14.86 -1.79
C SER A 367 -4.63 15.78 -1.59
N GLU A 368 -5.37 16.09 -2.66
CA GLU A 368 -6.58 16.91 -2.63
C GLU A 368 -7.69 16.25 -1.80
N ILE A 369 -7.88 14.93 -1.96
CA ILE A 369 -8.86 14.17 -1.16
C ILE A 369 -8.46 14.17 0.32
N GLN A 370 -7.16 14.04 0.65
CA GLN A 370 -6.74 14.14 2.04
C GLN A 370 -7.05 15.53 2.63
N HIS A 371 -6.82 16.61 1.87
CA HIS A 371 -7.21 17.97 2.29
C HIS A 371 -8.72 18.08 2.57
N LEU A 372 -9.57 17.54 1.67
CA LEU A 372 -11.02 17.55 1.85
C LEU A 372 -11.46 16.76 3.10
N VAL A 373 -10.87 15.58 3.33
CA VAL A 373 -11.18 14.79 4.54
C VAL A 373 -10.77 15.54 5.81
N ILE A 374 -9.59 16.13 5.83
CA ILE A 374 -9.12 16.91 6.99
C ILE A 374 -10.03 18.11 7.24
N ALA A 375 -10.38 18.87 6.19
CA ALA A 375 -11.25 20.05 6.29
C ALA A 375 -12.65 19.66 6.83
N ARG A 376 -13.25 18.60 6.28
CA ARG A 376 -14.55 18.08 6.74
C ARG A 376 -14.53 17.71 8.23
N GLU A 377 -13.46 17.08 8.71
CA GLU A 377 -13.33 16.68 10.11
C GLU A 377 -13.02 17.88 11.05
N LEU A 378 -12.66 19.03 10.48
CA LEU A 378 -12.55 20.31 11.20
C LEU A 378 -13.86 21.11 11.19
N GLY A 379 -14.91 20.63 10.52
CA GLY A 379 -16.19 21.31 10.40
C GLY A 379 -16.27 22.37 9.30
N LEU A 380 -15.37 22.32 8.31
CA LEU A 380 -15.30 23.20 7.14
C LEU A 380 -15.97 22.62 5.91
#